data_4f97a2309794c1f2442a2dfd0ce94cd4
#
_entry.id   4f97a2309794c1f2442a2dfd0ce94cd4
#
_cell.length_a   1.000
_cell.length_b   1.000
_cell.length_c   1.000
_cell.angle_alpha   90.00
_cell.angle_beta   90.00
_cell.angle_gamma   90.00
#
_symmetry.space_group_name_H-M   'P 1'
#
loop_
_entity.id
_entity.type
_entity.pdbx_description
1 polymer ?
#
loop_
_entity_poly.entity_id
_entity_poly.type
_entity_poly.pdbx_seq_one_letter_code
_entity_poly.pdbx_strand_id
1 'polypeptide(L)'
;YNGGFVFPGAIDKVIMAEIAPNGTDTVNVFSVDLNESATFGLEEENAPSEQWARYIFGVCREIIKRGGKVEGFDAVFAGNVPLGAGLSSSAALESCFAFALNDLFNGNTIDKFELARIGQSTEHNYCGVNCGIMDQFASVFGKKDNLMRLDCRSMEFEYFPFKADGYKLVLLDSKVKHALVDSPYNKRRQSCERVAATLGVETLRDADMKMLNAVRGDITAEDYFRAKFVIEEKDRVLAVCDALVKGDFETVGEKMYETHHGLSKDYEVSCEELDFLNDVAARCGVTGSRIMGGGFGGCTINLVKDELYDQFIATAKKEFNDTYGHEPVVIPVVISDGARRI
;
A
#
# COMPACT_ATOMS: atom_id res chain seq x y z
N TYR A 1 0.15 -8.14 -9.59
CA TYR A 1 0.16 -9.49 -10.18
C TYR A 1 -0.81 -9.68 -11.34
N ASN A 2 -1.77 -8.77 -11.55
CA ASN A 2 -2.70 -8.80 -12.68
C ASN A 2 -2.27 -7.93 -13.86
N GLY A 3 -1.09 -7.28 -13.81
CA GLY A 3 -0.62 -6.35 -14.84
C GLY A 3 -1.55 -5.14 -15.05
N GLY A 4 -2.44 -4.87 -14.11
CA GLY A 4 -3.45 -3.82 -14.17
C GLY A 4 -2.92 -2.45 -13.74
N PHE A 5 -3.84 -1.53 -13.46
CA PHE A 5 -3.53 -0.22 -12.90
C PHE A 5 -3.63 -0.25 -11.38
N VAL A 6 -2.74 0.48 -10.71
CA VAL A 6 -2.88 0.86 -9.31
C VAL A 6 -2.90 2.38 -9.20
N PHE A 7 -3.53 2.90 -8.13
CA PHE A 7 -3.77 4.33 -7.98
C PHE A 7 -3.41 4.83 -6.58
N PRO A 8 -2.12 4.79 -6.19
CA PRO A 8 -1.65 5.21 -4.89
C PRO A 8 -1.36 6.71 -4.80
N GLY A 9 -1.17 7.16 -3.55
CA GLY A 9 -0.58 8.43 -3.20
C GLY A 9 0.27 8.30 -1.95
N ALA A 10 1.36 9.04 -1.85
CA ALA A 10 2.09 9.18 -0.60
C ALA A 10 1.34 10.10 0.35
N ILE A 11 1.47 9.85 1.64
CA ILE A 11 0.81 10.63 2.69
C ILE A 11 1.83 11.29 3.62
N ASP A 12 1.35 12.16 4.51
CA ASP A 12 2.14 12.90 5.51
C ASP A 12 2.62 12.06 6.71
N LYS A 13 2.45 10.75 6.66
CA LYS A 13 3.04 9.82 7.64
C LYS A 13 4.39 9.35 7.11
N VAL A 14 5.42 9.45 7.94
CA VAL A 14 6.82 9.29 7.52
C VAL A 14 7.61 8.40 8.45
N ILE A 15 8.68 7.82 7.91
CA ILE A 15 9.82 7.30 8.66
C ILE A 15 11.00 8.23 8.34
N MET A 16 11.70 8.69 9.37
CA MET A 16 12.90 9.51 9.26
C MET A 16 14.08 8.76 9.85
N ALA A 17 15.23 8.84 9.20
CA ALA A 17 16.46 8.25 9.70
C ALA A 17 17.61 9.26 9.63
N GLU A 18 18.45 9.22 10.64
CA GLU A 18 19.78 9.82 10.62
C GLU A 18 20.80 8.68 10.47
N ILE A 19 21.65 8.78 9.45
CA ILE A 19 22.55 7.69 9.05
C ILE A 19 23.94 8.27 8.78
N ALA A 20 24.97 7.63 9.33
CA ALA A 20 26.37 8.02 9.10
C ALA A 20 27.26 6.78 8.85
N PRO A 21 28.20 6.84 7.90
CA PRO A 21 29.23 5.81 7.75
C PRO A 21 30.04 5.66 9.04
N ASN A 22 30.33 4.43 9.48
CA ASN A 22 31.08 4.17 10.72
C ASN A 22 32.51 3.63 10.47
N GLY A 23 32.90 3.49 9.20
CA GLY A 23 34.24 3.03 8.82
C GLY A 23 34.50 1.55 9.08
N THR A 24 33.46 0.75 9.30
CA THR A 24 33.54 -0.71 9.51
C THR A 24 32.78 -1.45 8.40
N ASP A 25 32.61 -2.75 8.53
CA ASP A 25 31.74 -3.62 7.72
C ASP A 25 30.43 -3.98 8.41
N THR A 26 30.16 -3.35 9.55
CA THR A 26 29.03 -3.67 10.43
C THR A 26 28.00 -2.54 10.42
N VAL A 27 26.74 -2.90 10.38
CA VAL A 27 25.59 -1.99 10.47
C VAL A 27 25.02 -2.04 11.88
N ASN A 28 24.89 -0.88 12.54
CA ASN A 28 24.23 -0.71 13.82
C ASN A 28 23.01 0.17 13.63
N VAL A 29 21.83 -0.32 14.01
CA VAL A 29 20.58 0.41 13.84
C VAL A 29 19.81 0.45 15.14
N PHE A 30 19.26 1.61 15.48
CA PHE A 30 18.35 1.80 16.62
C PHE A 30 16.99 2.29 16.16
N SER A 31 15.95 1.56 16.50
CA SER A 31 14.55 1.98 16.33
C SER A 31 14.07 2.69 17.59
N VAL A 32 13.78 3.99 17.48
CA VAL A 32 13.28 4.79 18.61
C VAL A 32 11.90 4.30 19.03
N ASP A 33 11.01 4.03 18.07
CA ASP A 33 9.62 3.68 18.34
C ASP A 33 9.47 2.31 19.02
N LEU A 34 10.34 1.35 18.66
CA LEU A 34 10.37 0.01 19.28
C LEU A 34 11.28 -0.04 20.51
N ASN A 35 12.16 0.97 20.68
CA ASN A 35 13.24 0.97 21.68
C ASN A 35 14.11 -0.28 21.59
N GLU A 36 14.46 -0.68 20.36
CA GLU A 36 15.24 -1.86 20.03
C GLU A 36 16.44 -1.52 19.17
N SER A 37 17.52 -2.29 19.31
CA SER A 37 18.71 -2.22 18.49
C SER A 37 18.91 -3.48 17.71
N ALA A 38 19.49 -3.38 16.52
CA ALA A 38 19.98 -4.51 15.76
C ALA A 38 21.40 -4.20 15.23
N THR A 39 22.24 -5.23 15.22
CA THR A 39 23.60 -5.17 14.66
C THR A 39 23.78 -6.36 13.72
N PHE A 40 24.27 -6.11 12.50
CA PHE A 40 24.48 -7.16 11.50
C PHE A 40 25.63 -6.80 10.55
N GLY A 41 26.27 -7.82 9.97
CA GLY A 41 27.21 -7.67 8.86
C GLY A 41 26.46 -7.63 7.52
N LEU A 42 27.18 -7.29 6.46
CA LEU A 42 26.58 -7.14 5.12
C LEU A 42 26.55 -8.45 4.31
N GLU A 43 27.11 -9.55 4.81
CA GLU A 43 27.08 -10.86 4.15
C GLU A 43 25.70 -11.54 4.33
N GLU A 44 25.35 -12.46 3.42
CA GLU A 44 24.02 -13.11 3.37
C GLU A 44 23.69 -13.88 4.64
N GLU A 45 24.67 -14.56 5.23
CA GLU A 45 24.52 -15.34 6.46
C GLU A 45 24.28 -14.50 7.70
N ASN A 46 24.46 -13.20 7.63
CA ASN A 46 24.33 -12.27 8.75
C ASN A 46 22.94 -11.64 8.84
N ALA A 47 21.93 -12.20 8.17
CA ALA A 47 20.57 -11.70 8.25
C ALA A 47 20.06 -11.63 9.70
N PRO A 48 19.59 -10.46 10.17
CA PRO A 48 19.14 -10.27 11.54
C PRO A 48 17.89 -11.12 11.85
N SER A 49 17.73 -11.48 13.13
CA SER A 49 16.55 -12.19 13.63
C SER A 49 15.33 -11.29 13.72
N GLU A 50 15.53 -10.03 14.03
CA GLU A 50 14.51 -9.01 14.19
C GLU A 50 13.87 -8.68 12.83
N GLN A 51 12.57 -8.90 12.73
CA GLN A 51 11.87 -8.74 11.46
C GLN A 51 11.99 -7.32 10.90
N TRP A 52 11.91 -6.30 11.74
CA TRP A 52 12.06 -4.91 11.31
C TRP A 52 13.46 -4.62 10.73
N ALA A 53 14.51 -5.23 11.29
CA ALA A 53 15.87 -5.04 10.80
C ALA A 53 16.13 -5.76 9.47
N ARG A 54 15.35 -6.82 9.15
CA ARG A 54 15.44 -7.53 7.86
C ARG A 54 15.09 -6.64 6.67
N TYR A 55 14.22 -5.66 6.85
CA TYR A 55 13.91 -4.69 5.79
C TYR A 55 15.16 -3.84 5.46
N ILE A 56 15.87 -3.39 6.48
CA ILE A 56 17.11 -2.59 6.30
C ILE A 56 18.22 -3.47 5.72
N PHE A 57 18.41 -4.67 6.27
CA PHE A 57 19.36 -5.65 5.76
C PHE A 57 19.10 -5.97 4.28
N GLY A 58 17.85 -6.26 3.93
CA GLY A 58 17.45 -6.58 2.57
C GLY A 58 17.74 -5.44 1.60
N VAL A 59 17.47 -4.19 1.98
CA VAL A 59 17.84 -3.02 1.17
C VAL A 59 19.35 -2.96 0.93
N CYS A 60 20.17 -3.17 1.95
CA CYS A 60 21.62 -3.24 1.80
C CYS A 60 22.03 -4.33 0.80
N ARG A 61 21.50 -5.54 0.97
CA ARG A 61 21.82 -6.69 0.10
C ARG A 61 21.36 -6.48 -1.34
N GLU A 62 20.16 -5.94 -1.53
CA GLU A 62 19.63 -5.69 -2.87
C GLU A 62 20.39 -4.60 -3.62
N ILE A 63 20.90 -3.56 -2.92
CA ILE A 63 21.82 -2.58 -3.50
C ILE A 63 23.11 -3.28 -3.95
N ILE A 64 23.73 -4.08 -3.09
CA ILE A 64 24.98 -4.81 -3.39
C ILE A 64 24.77 -5.78 -4.57
N LYS A 65 23.70 -6.57 -4.58
CA LYS A 65 23.36 -7.50 -5.68
C LYS A 65 23.23 -6.82 -7.04
N ARG A 66 22.86 -5.54 -7.05
CA ARG A 66 22.76 -4.73 -8.28
C ARG A 66 24.05 -3.99 -8.64
N GLY A 67 25.16 -4.29 -7.94
CA GLY A 67 26.45 -3.69 -8.18
C GLY A 67 26.66 -2.32 -7.53
N GLY A 68 25.72 -1.88 -6.68
CA GLY A 68 25.89 -0.71 -5.84
C GLY A 68 26.79 -0.99 -4.64
N LYS A 69 27.20 0.07 -3.96
CA LYS A 69 28.10 0.02 -2.80
C LYS A 69 27.32 0.26 -1.51
N VAL A 70 27.60 -0.55 -0.49
CA VAL A 70 27.19 -0.32 0.89
C VAL A 70 28.36 -0.66 1.79
N GLU A 71 28.68 0.21 2.72
CA GLU A 71 29.67 0.01 3.79
C GLU A 71 28.96 0.03 5.15
N GLY A 72 29.67 -0.27 6.23
CA GLY A 72 29.12 -0.18 7.57
C GLY A 72 28.66 1.23 7.92
N PHE A 73 27.54 1.31 8.63
CA PHE A 73 26.96 2.57 9.07
C PHE A 73 26.27 2.44 10.42
N ASP A 74 26.15 3.56 11.11
CA ASP A 74 25.28 3.70 12.27
C ASP A 74 24.04 4.47 11.89
N ALA A 75 22.88 4.02 12.36
CA ALA A 75 21.61 4.67 12.05
C ALA A 75 20.68 4.71 13.27
N VAL A 76 19.91 5.79 13.36
CA VAL A 76 18.76 5.90 14.24
C VAL A 76 17.56 6.29 13.40
N PHE A 77 16.41 5.67 13.64
CA PHE A 77 15.18 6.01 12.93
C PHE A 77 13.97 6.02 13.85
N ALA A 78 13.00 6.86 13.47
CA ALA A 78 11.68 6.96 14.09
C ALA A 78 10.63 7.27 13.01
N GLY A 79 9.35 7.02 13.33
CA GLY A 79 8.28 7.35 12.40
C GLY A 79 6.91 7.51 13.07
N ASN A 80 5.98 8.03 12.30
CA ASN A 80 4.58 8.13 12.69
C ASN A 80 3.64 7.35 11.77
N VAL A 81 4.20 6.40 10.98
CA VAL A 81 3.43 5.44 10.20
C VAL A 81 2.89 4.37 11.14
N PRO A 82 1.57 4.25 11.34
CA PRO A 82 1.01 3.26 12.25
C PRO A 82 1.33 1.83 11.81
N LEU A 83 1.86 1.04 12.73
CA LEU A 83 2.24 -0.35 12.48
C LEU A 83 1.01 -1.27 12.36
N GLY A 84 0.91 -2.03 11.28
CA GLY A 84 -0.16 -3.01 11.08
C GLY A 84 -1.50 -2.43 10.65
N ALA A 85 -1.55 -1.13 10.34
CA ALA A 85 -2.75 -0.43 9.89
C ALA A 85 -2.97 -0.46 8.35
N GLY A 86 -2.16 -1.21 7.61
CA GLY A 86 -2.21 -1.24 6.13
C GLY A 86 -1.60 -0.02 5.44
N LEU A 87 -0.81 0.78 6.18
CA LEU A 87 -0.14 2.01 5.70
C LEU A 87 1.28 1.76 5.18
N SER A 88 1.66 0.50 4.99
CA SER A 88 2.94 0.09 4.38
C SER A 88 4.17 0.69 5.08
N SER A 89 4.25 0.53 6.41
CA SER A 89 5.42 0.94 7.17
C SER A 89 6.72 0.27 6.68
N SER A 90 6.64 -0.94 6.14
CA SER A 90 7.76 -1.63 5.49
C SER A 90 8.29 -0.85 4.30
N ALA A 91 7.43 -0.50 3.34
CA ALA A 91 7.82 0.26 2.15
C ALA A 91 8.38 1.66 2.51
N ALA A 92 7.84 2.30 3.57
CA ALA A 92 8.37 3.56 4.07
C ALA A 92 9.79 3.41 4.64
N LEU A 93 10.04 2.34 5.44
CA LEU A 93 11.35 2.02 6.00
C LEU A 93 12.36 1.67 4.91
N GLU A 94 11.98 0.80 3.98
CA GLU A 94 12.79 0.40 2.82
C GLU A 94 13.19 1.61 1.98
N SER A 95 12.24 2.46 1.64
CA SER A 95 12.49 3.67 0.83
C SER A 95 13.39 4.66 1.56
N CYS A 96 13.18 4.85 2.87
CA CYS A 96 14.02 5.73 3.68
C CYS A 96 15.49 5.30 3.62
N PHE A 97 15.78 4.02 3.87
CA PHE A 97 17.14 3.50 3.82
C PHE A 97 17.69 3.40 2.40
N ALA A 98 16.89 3.03 1.40
CA ALA A 98 17.33 2.98 0.02
C ALA A 98 17.79 4.35 -0.50
N PHE A 99 17.03 5.42 -0.20
CA PHE A 99 17.42 6.78 -0.54
C PHE A 99 18.69 7.21 0.20
N ALA A 100 18.80 6.96 1.49
CA ALA A 100 19.96 7.36 2.27
C ALA A 100 21.23 6.62 1.84
N LEU A 101 21.17 5.32 1.60
CA LEU A 101 22.32 4.53 1.14
C LEU A 101 22.72 4.86 -0.32
N ASN A 102 21.76 5.25 -1.15
CA ASN A 102 22.04 5.77 -2.48
C ASN A 102 22.81 7.11 -2.40
N ASP A 103 22.41 8.01 -1.51
CA ASP A 103 23.11 9.28 -1.29
C ASP A 103 24.51 9.06 -0.71
N LEU A 104 24.61 8.28 0.37
CA LEU A 104 25.87 8.09 1.11
C LEU A 104 26.94 7.32 0.34
N PHE A 105 26.58 6.25 -0.35
CA PHE A 105 27.55 5.31 -0.91
C PHE A 105 27.54 5.23 -2.43
N ASN A 106 26.49 5.73 -3.10
CA ASN A 106 26.33 5.58 -4.55
C ASN A 106 26.18 6.93 -5.30
N GLY A 107 26.37 8.05 -4.62
CA GLY A 107 26.31 9.38 -5.24
C GLY A 107 25.00 9.68 -5.97
N ASN A 108 23.88 9.13 -5.50
CA ASN A 108 22.55 9.24 -6.09
C ASN A 108 22.45 8.72 -7.54
N THR A 109 23.24 7.71 -7.91
CA THR A 109 23.25 7.15 -9.27
C THR A 109 22.21 6.05 -9.48
N ILE A 110 21.64 5.47 -8.41
CA ILE A 110 20.56 4.49 -8.51
C ILE A 110 19.27 5.27 -8.80
N ASP A 111 18.62 4.96 -9.91
CA ASP A 111 17.39 5.65 -10.28
C ASP A 111 16.20 5.29 -9.38
N LYS A 112 15.16 6.13 -9.41
CA LYS A 112 13.99 5.98 -8.54
C LYS A 112 13.24 4.67 -8.76
N PHE A 113 13.16 4.15 -9.98
CA PHE A 113 12.52 2.86 -10.23
C PHE A 113 13.30 1.72 -9.60
N GLU A 114 14.64 1.76 -9.71
CA GLU A 114 15.48 0.76 -9.06
C GLU A 114 15.38 0.85 -7.53
N LEU A 115 15.26 2.06 -6.94
CA LEU A 115 15.03 2.20 -5.50
C LEU A 115 13.70 1.54 -5.08
N ALA A 116 12.62 1.72 -5.85
CA ALA A 116 11.34 1.05 -5.58
C ALA A 116 11.46 -0.48 -5.74
N ARG A 117 12.19 -0.97 -6.75
CA ARG A 117 12.44 -2.40 -6.97
C ARG A 117 13.32 -3.02 -5.89
N ILE A 118 14.27 -2.27 -5.34
CA ILE A 118 15.08 -2.70 -4.20
C ILE A 118 14.17 -2.98 -3.01
N GLY A 119 13.24 -2.09 -2.67
CA GLY A 119 12.28 -2.33 -1.60
C GLY A 119 11.41 -3.55 -1.87
N GLN A 120 10.79 -3.68 -3.06
CA GLN A 120 10.01 -4.84 -3.42
C GLN A 120 10.81 -6.15 -3.34
N SER A 121 12.04 -6.17 -3.84
CA SER A 121 12.90 -7.35 -3.78
C SER A 121 13.32 -7.69 -2.36
N THR A 122 13.43 -6.69 -1.48
CA THR A 122 13.66 -6.88 -0.05
C THR A 122 12.51 -7.66 0.58
N GLU A 123 11.26 -7.27 0.33
CA GLU A 123 10.07 -7.99 0.80
C GLU A 123 10.09 -9.46 0.33
N HIS A 124 10.36 -9.67 -0.96
CA HIS A 124 10.35 -11.01 -1.56
C HIS A 124 11.46 -11.91 -1.02
N ASN A 125 12.68 -11.40 -0.96
CA ASN A 125 13.86 -12.23 -0.73
C ASN A 125 14.22 -12.37 0.75
N TYR A 126 13.85 -11.39 1.60
CA TYR A 126 14.28 -11.34 2.99
C TYR A 126 13.14 -11.33 4.01
N CYS A 127 11.93 -10.94 3.59
CA CYS A 127 10.78 -10.86 4.48
C CYS A 127 9.68 -11.88 4.18
N GLY A 128 9.78 -12.62 3.06
CA GLY A 128 8.86 -13.69 2.69
C GLY A 128 7.48 -13.21 2.21
N VAL A 129 7.36 -11.94 1.81
CA VAL A 129 6.11 -11.32 1.35
C VAL A 129 6.15 -11.10 -0.16
N ASN A 130 5.33 -11.80 -0.94
CA ASN A 130 5.24 -11.65 -2.40
C ASN A 130 4.33 -10.48 -2.80
N CYS A 131 4.67 -9.27 -2.34
CA CYS A 131 3.91 -8.05 -2.61
C CYS A 131 4.02 -7.58 -4.07
N GLY A 132 3.07 -6.71 -4.50
CA GLY A 132 3.21 -5.87 -5.69
C GLY A 132 4.15 -4.69 -5.41
N ILE A 133 4.42 -3.87 -6.44
CA ILE A 133 5.34 -2.71 -6.33
C ILE A 133 4.64 -1.43 -5.81
N MET A 134 3.32 -1.46 -5.63
CA MET A 134 2.50 -0.27 -5.41
C MET A 134 3.00 0.61 -4.25
N ASP A 135 3.30 0.00 -3.11
CA ASP A 135 3.61 0.71 -1.88
C ASP A 135 5.00 1.35 -1.94
N GLN A 136 5.99 0.61 -2.43
CA GLN A 136 7.34 1.15 -2.67
C GLN A 136 7.31 2.25 -3.74
N PHE A 137 6.49 2.06 -4.79
CA PHE A 137 6.31 3.06 -5.82
C PHE A 137 5.69 4.35 -5.25
N ALA A 138 4.65 4.23 -4.45
CA ALA A 138 4.02 5.37 -3.78
C ALA A 138 5.00 6.13 -2.87
N SER A 139 5.79 5.39 -2.09
CA SER A 139 6.79 5.97 -1.19
C SER A 139 7.91 6.70 -1.94
N VAL A 140 8.35 6.19 -3.09
CA VAL A 140 9.47 6.77 -3.88
C VAL A 140 9.01 7.92 -4.77
N PHE A 141 7.87 7.79 -5.43
CA PHE A 141 7.39 8.72 -6.46
C PHE A 141 6.32 9.68 -5.97
N GLY A 142 5.91 9.60 -4.71
CA GLY A 142 4.90 10.49 -4.15
C GLY A 142 5.16 11.96 -4.48
N LYS A 143 4.09 12.70 -4.76
CA LYS A 143 4.12 14.12 -5.05
C LYS A 143 2.95 14.79 -4.35
N LYS A 144 3.24 15.85 -3.62
CA LYS A 144 2.24 16.63 -2.89
C LYS A 144 1.07 17.00 -3.80
N ASP A 145 -0.14 16.85 -3.27
CA ASP A 145 -1.41 17.15 -3.93
C ASP A 145 -1.64 16.37 -5.24
N ASN A 146 -0.99 15.19 -5.39
CA ASN A 146 -1.19 14.32 -6.55
C ASN A 146 -1.30 12.85 -6.14
N LEU A 147 -2.23 12.15 -6.78
CA LEU A 147 -2.26 10.69 -6.84
C LEU A 147 -1.55 10.22 -8.11
N MET A 148 -1.20 8.94 -8.17
CA MET A 148 -0.45 8.39 -9.30
C MET A 148 -1.17 7.18 -9.88
N ARG A 149 -1.41 7.16 -11.17
CA ARG A 149 -1.79 5.94 -11.86
C ARG A 149 -0.53 5.26 -12.39
N LEU A 150 -0.21 4.11 -11.85
CA LEU A 150 0.86 3.26 -12.34
C LEU A 150 0.26 2.12 -13.16
N ASP A 151 0.74 1.94 -14.38
CA ASP A 151 0.54 0.73 -15.18
C ASP A 151 1.56 -0.33 -14.72
N CYS A 152 1.07 -1.38 -14.03
CA CYS A 152 1.96 -2.42 -13.48
C CYS A 152 2.59 -3.33 -14.55
N ARG A 153 2.22 -3.20 -15.83
CA ARG A 153 2.82 -3.94 -16.95
C ARG A 153 3.96 -3.16 -17.59
N SER A 154 3.67 -1.92 -18.04
CA SER A 154 4.68 -1.08 -18.71
C SER A 154 5.57 -0.34 -17.74
N MET A 155 5.17 -0.21 -16.47
CA MET A 155 5.77 0.64 -15.45
C MET A 155 5.72 2.13 -15.79
N GLU A 156 4.90 2.53 -16.75
CA GLU A 156 4.59 3.92 -17.02
C GLU A 156 3.60 4.46 -16.00
N PHE A 157 3.73 5.73 -15.65
CA PHE A 157 2.83 6.36 -14.69
C PHE A 157 2.51 7.80 -15.02
N GLU A 158 1.38 8.25 -14.49
CA GLU A 158 0.91 9.63 -14.61
C GLU A 158 0.45 10.17 -13.26
N TYR A 159 0.65 11.48 -13.05
CA TYR A 159 0.11 12.19 -11.89
C TYR A 159 -1.26 12.77 -12.19
N PHE A 160 -2.16 12.62 -11.21
CA PHE A 160 -3.50 13.20 -11.22
C PHE A 160 -3.65 14.16 -10.06
N PRO A 161 -4.05 15.43 -10.29
CA PRO A 161 -4.22 16.40 -9.21
C PRO A 161 -5.28 15.92 -8.21
N PHE A 162 -4.94 15.97 -6.94
CA PHE A 162 -5.87 15.71 -5.83
C PHE A 162 -6.00 16.98 -4.99
N LYS A 163 -6.69 17.98 -5.54
CA LYS A 163 -7.01 19.25 -4.86
C LYS A 163 -8.43 19.14 -4.31
N ALA A 164 -8.56 18.49 -3.19
CA ALA A 164 -9.83 18.20 -2.55
C ALA A 164 -10.25 19.36 -1.61
N ASP A 165 -10.36 20.58 -2.14
CA ASP A 165 -10.83 21.73 -1.37
C ASP A 165 -12.25 21.48 -0.85
N GLY A 166 -12.45 21.65 0.45
CA GLY A 166 -13.71 21.33 1.13
C GLY A 166 -13.87 19.86 1.54
N TYR A 167 -12.83 19.04 1.36
CA TYR A 167 -12.79 17.64 1.77
C TYR A 167 -11.57 17.31 2.62
N LYS A 168 -11.71 16.31 3.47
CA LYS A 168 -10.63 15.68 4.24
C LYS A 168 -10.51 14.22 3.87
N LEU A 169 -9.27 13.72 3.81
CA LEU A 169 -9.00 12.30 3.82
C LEU A 169 -8.75 11.85 5.26
N VAL A 170 -9.45 10.81 5.67
CA VAL A 170 -9.25 10.21 6.98
C VAL A 170 -9.30 8.69 6.89
N LEU A 171 -8.37 8.06 7.59
CA LEU A 171 -8.36 6.62 7.75
C LEU A 171 -8.99 6.28 9.10
N LEU A 172 -9.80 5.22 9.11
CA LEU A 172 -10.31 4.61 10.33
C LEU A 172 -9.71 3.23 10.45
N ASP A 173 -8.77 3.05 11.39
CA ASP A 173 -8.14 1.77 11.66
C ASP A 173 -9.04 0.93 12.58
N SER A 174 -9.49 -0.20 12.08
CA SER A 174 -10.33 -1.15 12.81
C SER A 174 -9.60 -1.87 13.95
N LYS A 175 -8.25 -1.77 14.02
CA LYS A 175 -7.37 -2.55 14.89
C LYS A 175 -7.37 -4.06 14.63
N VAL A 176 -8.06 -4.52 13.60
CA VAL A 176 -7.93 -5.91 13.14
C VAL A 176 -6.58 -6.05 12.44
N LYS A 177 -5.69 -6.84 13.04
CA LYS A 177 -4.34 -7.05 12.51
C LYS A 177 -4.30 -8.21 11.53
N HIS A 178 -3.51 -8.05 10.48
CA HIS A 178 -3.22 -9.10 9.52
C HIS A 178 -1.91 -9.81 9.81
N ALA A 179 -1.90 -11.13 9.52
CA ALA A 179 -0.68 -11.83 9.16
C ALA A 179 -0.70 -12.05 7.64
N LEU A 180 0.11 -11.32 6.88
CA LEU A 180 0.19 -11.45 5.42
C LEU A 180 0.92 -12.73 4.97
N VAL A 181 1.73 -13.34 5.82
CA VAL A 181 2.69 -14.40 5.45
C VAL A 181 2.05 -15.74 5.05
N ASP A 182 0.92 -16.15 5.65
CA ASP A 182 0.17 -17.38 5.28
C ASP A 182 -1.26 -17.06 4.80
N SER A 183 -1.43 -15.93 4.18
CA SER A 183 -2.72 -15.28 4.06
C SER A 183 -3.56 -15.79 2.88
N PRO A 184 -4.87 -15.59 2.98
CA PRO A 184 -5.80 -15.69 1.87
C PRO A 184 -5.44 -14.82 0.64
N TYR A 185 -4.51 -13.85 0.79
CA TYR A 185 -3.99 -13.01 -0.29
C TYR A 185 -3.39 -13.83 -1.44
N ASN A 186 -2.54 -14.80 -1.15
CA ASN A 186 -1.96 -15.68 -2.18
C ASN A 186 -3.02 -16.49 -2.93
N LYS A 187 -4.14 -16.85 -2.26
CA LYS A 187 -5.27 -17.53 -2.92
C LYS A 187 -5.97 -16.63 -3.95
N ARG A 188 -6.02 -15.30 -3.70
CA ARG A 188 -6.59 -14.32 -4.65
C ARG A 188 -5.76 -14.26 -5.93
N ARG A 189 -4.45 -14.19 -5.78
CA ARG A 189 -3.52 -14.25 -6.91
C ARG A 189 -3.68 -15.53 -7.71
N GLN A 190 -3.70 -16.68 -7.04
CA GLN A 190 -3.91 -17.99 -7.68
C GLN A 190 -5.25 -18.08 -8.44
N SER A 191 -6.35 -17.52 -7.88
CA SER A 191 -7.63 -17.44 -8.58
C SER A 191 -7.50 -16.66 -9.89
N CYS A 192 -6.85 -15.48 -9.84
CA CYS A 192 -6.63 -14.65 -11.03
C CYS A 192 -5.77 -15.39 -12.09
N GLU A 193 -4.71 -16.06 -11.69
CA GLU A 193 -3.82 -16.81 -12.57
C GLU A 193 -4.54 -17.99 -13.23
N ARG A 194 -5.37 -18.73 -12.48
CA ARG A 194 -6.19 -19.83 -13.06
C ARG A 194 -7.17 -19.32 -14.12
N VAL A 195 -7.88 -18.22 -13.83
CA VAL A 195 -8.84 -17.65 -14.78
C VAL A 195 -8.13 -17.09 -16.02
N ALA A 196 -7.00 -16.39 -15.85
CA ALA A 196 -6.20 -15.90 -16.97
C ALA A 196 -5.76 -17.05 -17.89
N ALA A 197 -5.29 -18.18 -17.31
CA ALA A 197 -4.92 -19.38 -18.06
C ALA A 197 -6.12 -19.98 -18.81
N THR A 198 -7.31 -20.05 -18.19
CA THR A 198 -8.53 -20.55 -18.84
C THR A 198 -8.96 -19.65 -20.01
N LEU A 199 -8.78 -18.32 -19.86
CA LEU A 199 -9.07 -17.35 -20.92
C LEU A 199 -8.01 -17.31 -22.02
N GLY A 200 -6.85 -17.93 -21.83
CA GLY A 200 -5.71 -17.87 -22.78
C GLY A 200 -5.07 -16.48 -22.85
N VAL A 201 -5.13 -15.70 -21.76
CA VAL A 201 -4.48 -14.38 -21.65
C VAL A 201 -3.33 -14.43 -20.66
N GLU A 202 -2.37 -13.51 -20.80
CA GLU A 202 -1.23 -13.44 -19.90
C GLU A 202 -1.65 -13.05 -18.47
N THR A 203 -2.52 -12.06 -18.37
CA THR A 203 -3.10 -11.59 -17.11
C THR A 203 -4.53 -11.12 -17.32
N LEU A 204 -5.30 -10.93 -16.22
CA LEU A 204 -6.66 -10.39 -16.28
C LEU A 204 -6.75 -8.95 -16.81
N ARG A 205 -5.63 -8.25 -16.96
CA ARG A 205 -5.54 -6.97 -17.66
C ARG A 205 -6.12 -7.05 -19.08
N ASP A 206 -5.91 -8.15 -19.77
CA ASP A 206 -6.32 -8.38 -21.16
C ASP A 206 -7.71 -8.98 -21.29
N ALA A 207 -8.34 -9.27 -20.16
CA ALA A 207 -9.69 -9.82 -20.12
C ALA A 207 -10.74 -8.72 -20.04
N ASP A 208 -11.93 -9.03 -20.56
CA ASP A 208 -13.16 -8.28 -20.39
C ASP A 208 -14.30 -9.17 -19.86
N MET A 209 -15.41 -8.55 -19.49
CA MET A 209 -16.58 -9.29 -18.95
C MET A 209 -17.22 -10.24 -19.96
N LYS A 210 -17.09 -9.99 -21.29
CA LYS A 210 -17.60 -10.89 -22.32
C LYS A 210 -16.76 -12.17 -22.37
N MET A 211 -15.45 -12.05 -22.31
CA MET A 211 -14.52 -13.18 -22.24
C MET A 211 -14.78 -14.02 -20.97
N LEU A 212 -14.87 -13.36 -19.81
CA LEU A 212 -15.12 -14.02 -18.53
C LEU A 212 -16.45 -14.78 -18.53
N ASN A 213 -17.53 -14.17 -19.05
CA ASN A 213 -18.83 -14.81 -19.16
C ASN A 213 -18.83 -16.04 -20.10
N ALA A 214 -18.00 -16.04 -21.13
CA ALA A 214 -17.89 -17.17 -22.06
C ALA A 214 -17.32 -18.43 -21.40
N VAL A 215 -16.47 -18.29 -20.39
CA VAL A 215 -15.84 -19.42 -19.64
C VAL A 215 -16.49 -19.69 -18.29
N ARG A 216 -17.65 -19.08 -17.99
CA ARG A 216 -18.30 -19.21 -16.67
C ARG A 216 -18.60 -20.65 -16.26
N GLY A 217 -18.83 -21.54 -17.22
CA GLY A 217 -19.08 -22.97 -16.97
C GLY A 217 -17.80 -23.78 -16.72
N ASP A 218 -16.63 -23.24 -17.03
CA ASP A 218 -15.34 -23.91 -16.97
C ASP A 218 -14.50 -23.54 -15.72
N ILE A 219 -15.00 -22.58 -14.93
CA ILE A 219 -14.33 -22.07 -13.73
C ILE A 219 -15.27 -22.14 -12.51
N THR A 220 -14.69 -22.11 -11.32
CA THR A 220 -15.50 -22.07 -10.07
C THR A 220 -16.24 -20.74 -9.93
N ALA A 221 -17.33 -20.73 -9.16
CA ALA A 221 -18.04 -19.49 -8.85
C ALA A 221 -17.12 -18.48 -8.12
N GLU A 222 -16.30 -18.97 -7.21
CA GLU A 222 -15.31 -18.17 -6.48
C GLU A 222 -14.30 -17.50 -7.44
N ASP A 223 -13.71 -18.27 -8.36
CA ASP A 223 -12.78 -17.74 -9.35
C ASP A 223 -13.45 -16.73 -10.30
N TYR A 224 -14.72 -16.99 -10.67
CA TYR A 224 -15.49 -16.07 -11.49
C TYR A 224 -15.68 -14.70 -10.81
N PHE A 225 -16.13 -14.67 -9.55
CA PHE A 225 -16.37 -13.41 -8.85
C PHE A 225 -15.06 -12.65 -8.58
N ARG A 226 -14.00 -13.35 -8.23
CA ARG A 226 -12.67 -12.73 -8.05
C ARG A 226 -12.13 -12.11 -9.34
N ALA A 227 -12.25 -12.83 -10.46
CA ALA A 227 -11.84 -12.30 -11.76
C ALA A 227 -12.73 -11.14 -12.23
N LYS A 228 -14.05 -11.23 -12.01
CA LYS A 228 -15.00 -10.15 -12.28
C LYS A 228 -14.58 -8.86 -11.58
N PHE A 229 -14.31 -8.93 -10.27
CA PHE A 229 -13.86 -7.76 -9.51
C PHE A 229 -12.62 -7.12 -10.15
N VAL A 230 -11.59 -7.91 -10.48
CA VAL A 230 -10.34 -7.40 -11.06
C VAL A 230 -10.56 -6.72 -12.42
N ILE A 231 -11.41 -7.33 -13.27
CA ILE A 231 -11.74 -6.78 -14.59
C ILE A 231 -12.48 -5.44 -14.46
N GLU A 232 -13.48 -5.37 -13.58
CA GLU A 232 -14.26 -4.15 -13.35
C GLU A 232 -13.45 -3.06 -12.64
N GLU A 233 -12.55 -3.43 -11.72
CA GLU A 233 -11.70 -2.48 -10.98
C GLU A 233 -10.77 -1.69 -11.90
N LYS A 234 -10.29 -2.30 -12.96
CA LYS A 234 -9.52 -1.61 -14.01
C LYS A 234 -10.30 -0.40 -14.56
N ASP A 235 -11.58 -0.57 -14.86
CA ASP A 235 -12.41 0.47 -15.42
C ASP A 235 -12.78 1.54 -14.36
N ARG A 236 -12.96 1.13 -13.09
CA ARG A 236 -13.16 2.06 -11.97
C ARG A 236 -11.96 2.96 -11.74
N VAL A 237 -10.73 2.44 -11.80
CA VAL A 237 -9.50 3.26 -11.69
C VAL A 237 -9.46 4.32 -12.78
N LEU A 238 -9.75 3.96 -14.03
CA LEU A 238 -9.75 4.92 -15.14
C LEU A 238 -10.83 5.99 -14.97
N ALA A 239 -12.04 5.60 -14.53
CA ALA A 239 -13.11 6.54 -14.25
C ALA A 239 -12.74 7.53 -13.13
N VAL A 240 -12.05 7.07 -12.07
CA VAL A 240 -11.54 7.96 -11.00
C VAL A 240 -10.50 8.93 -11.54
N CYS A 241 -9.59 8.50 -12.41
CA CYS A 241 -8.62 9.38 -13.06
C CYS A 241 -9.33 10.51 -13.84
N ASP A 242 -10.33 10.17 -14.64
CA ASP A 242 -11.11 11.13 -15.43
C ASP A 242 -11.92 12.09 -14.54
N ALA A 243 -12.47 11.58 -13.44
CA ALA A 243 -13.22 12.39 -12.46
C ALA A 243 -12.31 13.41 -11.75
N LEU A 244 -11.12 13.00 -11.34
CA LEU A 244 -10.14 13.90 -10.70
C LEU A 244 -9.69 15.04 -11.60
N VAL A 245 -9.47 14.76 -12.89
CA VAL A 245 -9.13 15.81 -13.86
C VAL A 245 -10.25 16.87 -13.95
N LYS A 246 -11.50 16.47 -13.75
CA LYS A 246 -12.69 17.34 -13.77
C LYS A 246 -13.01 17.97 -12.41
N GLY A 247 -12.33 17.56 -11.33
CA GLY A 247 -12.67 17.94 -9.96
C GLY A 247 -14.00 17.34 -9.48
N ASP A 248 -14.44 16.23 -10.05
CA ASP A 248 -15.68 15.54 -9.73
C ASP A 248 -15.47 14.53 -8.59
N PHE A 249 -15.44 15.03 -7.36
CA PHE A 249 -15.25 14.22 -6.17
C PHE A 249 -16.46 13.35 -5.81
N GLU A 250 -17.65 13.65 -6.31
CA GLU A 250 -18.83 12.81 -6.11
C GLU A 250 -18.66 11.49 -6.89
N THR A 251 -18.24 11.55 -8.15
CA THR A 251 -17.90 10.35 -8.93
C THR A 251 -16.73 9.58 -8.30
N VAL A 252 -15.70 10.26 -7.79
CA VAL A 252 -14.61 9.58 -7.06
C VAL A 252 -15.16 8.78 -5.89
N GLY A 253 -16.02 9.39 -5.08
CA GLY A 253 -16.63 8.74 -3.92
C GLY A 253 -17.54 7.56 -4.29
N GLU A 254 -18.36 7.70 -5.34
CA GLU A 254 -19.16 6.60 -5.86
C GLU A 254 -18.31 5.39 -6.23
N LYS A 255 -17.20 5.61 -6.95
CA LYS A 255 -16.26 4.54 -7.32
C LYS A 255 -15.55 3.94 -6.12
N MET A 256 -15.28 4.71 -5.06
CA MET A 256 -14.76 4.17 -3.80
C MET A 256 -15.75 3.16 -3.16
N TYR A 257 -17.03 3.47 -3.11
CA TYR A 257 -18.06 2.54 -2.58
C TYR A 257 -18.21 1.30 -3.48
N GLU A 258 -18.24 1.46 -4.80
CA GLU A 258 -18.26 0.34 -5.73
C GLU A 258 -17.06 -0.59 -5.54
N THR A 259 -15.86 -0.02 -5.38
CA THR A 259 -14.64 -0.77 -5.09
C THR A 259 -14.76 -1.51 -3.76
N HIS A 260 -15.25 -0.86 -2.69
CA HIS A 260 -15.44 -1.52 -1.40
C HIS A 260 -16.39 -2.70 -1.50
N HIS A 261 -17.53 -2.50 -2.17
CA HIS A 261 -18.51 -3.57 -2.38
C HIS A 261 -17.87 -4.77 -3.10
N GLY A 262 -17.13 -4.52 -4.18
CA GLY A 262 -16.43 -5.58 -4.90
C GLY A 262 -15.36 -6.28 -4.07
N LEU A 263 -14.57 -5.53 -3.29
CA LEU A 263 -13.58 -6.08 -2.36
C LEU A 263 -14.22 -6.95 -1.27
N SER A 264 -15.39 -6.53 -0.75
CA SER A 264 -16.10 -7.26 0.29
C SER A 264 -16.84 -8.49 -0.25
N LYS A 265 -17.59 -8.39 -1.37
CA LYS A 265 -18.53 -9.41 -1.81
C LYS A 265 -17.99 -10.31 -2.92
N ASP A 266 -17.22 -9.77 -3.87
CA ASP A 266 -16.71 -10.52 -5.02
C ASP A 266 -15.27 -11.05 -4.77
N TYR A 267 -14.42 -10.22 -4.19
CA TYR A 267 -13.00 -10.55 -3.94
C TYR A 267 -12.74 -11.13 -2.54
N GLU A 268 -13.67 -10.91 -1.62
CA GLU A 268 -13.70 -11.45 -0.25
C GLU A 268 -12.42 -11.13 0.54
N VAL A 269 -12.02 -9.87 0.54
CA VAL A 269 -10.87 -9.35 1.29
C VAL A 269 -11.27 -8.38 2.40
N SER A 270 -12.55 -8.25 2.71
CA SER A 270 -13.04 -7.46 3.84
C SER A 270 -13.09 -8.29 5.13
N CYS A 271 -13.42 -7.61 6.21
CA CYS A 271 -13.86 -8.20 7.48
C CYS A 271 -15.07 -7.42 7.99
N GLU A 272 -15.75 -7.96 9.01
CA GLU A 272 -16.98 -7.37 9.56
C GLU A 272 -16.76 -5.94 10.03
N GLU A 273 -15.62 -5.65 10.65
CA GLU A 273 -15.29 -4.33 11.17
C GLU A 273 -15.08 -3.29 10.06
N LEU A 274 -14.46 -3.69 8.94
CA LEU A 274 -14.27 -2.78 7.79
C LEU A 274 -15.58 -2.53 7.05
N ASP A 275 -16.40 -3.56 6.86
CA ASP A 275 -17.75 -3.41 6.28
C ASP A 275 -18.61 -2.51 7.17
N PHE A 276 -18.53 -2.67 8.50
CA PHE A 276 -19.25 -1.83 9.46
C PHE A 276 -18.83 -0.36 9.34
N LEU A 277 -17.53 -0.05 9.30
CA LEU A 277 -17.03 1.31 9.15
C LEU A 277 -17.45 1.95 7.82
N ASN A 278 -17.48 1.16 6.75
CA ASN A 278 -17.97 1.60 5.44
C ASN A 278 -19.49 1.90 5.48
N ASP A 279 -20.26 1.06 6.12
CA ASP A 279 -21.71 1.27 6.30
C ASP A 279 -22.00 2.53 7.14
N VAL A 280 -21.23 2.77 8.21
CA VAL A 280 -21.32 4.02 9.01
C VAL A 280 -21.02 5.22 8.13
N ALA A 281 -19.96 5.17 7.32
CA ALA A 281 -19.62 6.25 6.40
C ALA A 281 -20.76 6.55 5.42
N ALA A 282 -21.35 5.53 4.81
CA ALA A 282 -22.48 5.69 3.88
C ALA A 282 -23.70 6.33 4.57
N ARG A 283 -24.07 5.88 5.77
CA ARG A 283 -25.20 6.44 6.54
C ARG A 283 -24.96 7.87 7.00
N CYS A 284 -23.72 8.27 7.23
CA CYS A 284 -23.34 9.64 7.56
C CYS A 284 -23.24 10.56 6.34
N GLY A 285 -23.46 10.07 5.12
CA GLY A 285 -23.35 10.85 3.90
C GLY A 285 -21.91 11.19 3.50
N VAL A 286 -20.94 10.37 3.94
CA VAL A 286 -19.54 10.51 3.52
C VAL A 286 -19.45 10.28 2.02
N THR A 287 -18.72 11.14 1.32
CA THR A 287 -18.67 11.15 -0.15
C THR A 287 -18.12 9.85 -0.71
N GLY A 288 -17.09 9.26 -0.08
CA GLY A 288 -16.54 7.97 -0.50
C GLY A 288 -15.84 7.24 0.64
N SER A 289 -15.98 5.93 0.68
CA SER A 289 -15.32 5.06 1.66
C SER A 289 -14.98 3.71 1.04
N ARG A 290 -13.79 3.17 1.34
CA ARG A 290 -13.37 1.83 0.94
C ARG A 290 -12.26 1.28 1.83
N ILE A 291 -12.05 -0.02 1.75
CA ILE A 291 -10.86 -0.66 2.31
C ILE A 291 -9.60 -0.07 1.68
N MET A 292 -8.56 0.12 2.47
CA MET A 292 -7.23 0.51 2.02
C MET A 292 -6.27 -0.69 2.05
N GLY A 293 -5.38 -0.77 1.05
CA GLY A 293 -4.37 -1.84 0.96
C GLY A 293 -4.95 -3.21 0.58
N GLY A 294 -4.36 -4.27 1.11
CA GLY A 294 -4.67 -5.67 0.76
C GLY A 294 -5.93 -6.24 1.39
N GLY A 295 -6.58 -5.50 2.28
CA GLY A 295 -7.77 -5.95 3.00
C GLY A 295 -7.47 -6.89 4.18
N PHE A 296 -8.43 -7.70 4.62
CA PHE A 296 -8.42 -8.60 5.78
C PHE A 296 -8.30 -7.91 7.14
N GLY A 297 -8.58 -6.59 7.28
CA GLY A 297 -8.52 -5.66 8.40
C GLY A 297 -7.76 -4.38 8.03
N GLY A 298 -7.07 -3.77 8.98
CA GLY A 298 -6.46 -2.46 8.80
C GLY A 298 -7.51 -1.34 8.72
N CYS A 299 -7.39 -0.47 7.70
CA CYS A 299 -8.17 0.76 7.64
C CYS A 299 -9.21 0.79 6.52
N THR A 300 -10.26 1.60 6.74
CA THR A 300 -10.97 2.24 5.64
C THR A 300 -10.34 3.60 5.34
N ILE A 301 -10.31 4.00 4.05
CA ILE A 301 -10.01 5.37 3.60
C ILE A 301 -11.33 6.06 3.27
N ASN A 302 -11.51 7.27 3.80
CA ASN A 302 -12.75 8.01 3.70
C ASN A 302 -12.49 9.42 3.15
N LEU A 303 -13.24 9.80 2.12
CA LEU A 303 -13.28 11.14 1.53
C LEU A 303 -14.48 11.88 2.09
N VAL A 304 -14.25 12.80 3.01
CA VAL A 304 -15.29 13.40 3.87
C VAL A 304 -15.37 14.89 3.62
N LYS A 305 -16.56 15.43 3.35
CA LYS A 305 -16.78 16.88 3.28
C LYS A 305 -16.47 17.52 4.64
N ASP A 306 -15.88 18.71 4.64
CA ASP A 306 -15.46 19.41 5.87
C ASP A 306 -16.61 19.56 6.87
N GLU A 307 -17.81 19.88 6.40
CA GLU A 307 -18.99 20.06 7.25
C GLU A 307 -19.50 18.76 7.89
N LEU A 308 -19.17 17.59 7.34
CA LEU A 308 -19.58 16.28 7.87
C LEU A 308 -18.53 15.64 8.76
N TYR A 309 -17.29 16.15 8.74
CA TYR A 309 -16.14 15.46 9.33
C TYR A 309 -16.32 15.14 10.82
N ASP A 310 -16.63 16.15 11.63
CA ASP A 310 -16.74 15.97 13.09
C ASP A 310 -17.88 15.04 13.48
N GLN A 311 -19.03 15.16 12.79
CA GLN A 311 -20.19 14.29 13.02
C GLN A 311 -19.87 12.85 12.61
N PHE A 312 -19.25 12.64 11.46
CA PHE A 312 -18.86 11.30 11.01
C PHE A 312 -17.91 10.63 11.99
N ILE A 313 -16.84 11.33 12.41
CA ILE A 313 -15.86 10.78 13.36
C ILE A 313 -16.52 10.41 14.70
N ALA A 314 -17.38 11.29 15.24
CA ALA A 314 -18.07 11.04 16.49
C ALA A 314 -19.00 9.81 16.38
N THR A 315 -19.72 9.70 15.26
CA THR A 315 -20.63 8.57 15.01
C THR A 315 -19.85 7.26 14.83
N ALA A 316 -18.81 7.27 14.03
CA ALA A 316 -17.96 6.09 13.79
C ALA A 316 -17.34 5.56 15.09
N LYS A 317 -16.76 6.45 15.92
CA LYS A 317 -16.19 6.07 17.21
C LYS A 317 -17.25 5.47 18.14
N LYS A 318 -18.40 6.13 18.28
CA LYS A 318 -19.45 5.68 19.17
C LYS A 318 -20.01 4.32 18.75
N GLU A 319 -20.48 4.21 17.51
CA GLU A 319 -21.13 3.00 17.04
C GLU A 319 -20.18 1.80 16.96
N PHE A 320 -18.93 2.05 16.57
CA PHE A 320 -17.91 1.00 16.54
C PHE A 320 -17.59 0.50 17.96
N ASN A 321 -17.45 1.45 18.92
CA ASN A 321 -17.24 1.07 20.32
C ASN A 321 -18.43 0.33 20.92
N ASP A 322 -19.65 0.76 20.62
CA ASP A 322 -20.87 0.08 21.08
C ASP A 322 -20.95 -1.37 20.53
N THR A 323 -20.39 -1.62 19.35
CA THR A 323 -20.45 -2.93 18.68
C THR A 323 -19.26 -3.84 19.04
N TYR A 324 -18.05 -3.29 19.06
CA TYR A 324 -16.80 -4.08 19.18
C TYR A 324 -16.06 -3.86 20.50
N GLY A 325 -16.53 -2.96 21.37
CA GLY A 325 -15.95 -2.70 22.69
C GLY A 325 -14.68 -1.83 22.69
N HIS A 326 -14.34 -1.23 21.56
CA HIS A 326 -13.25 -0.26 21.45
C HIS A 326 -13.51 0.73 20.30
N GLU A 327 -12.90 1.91 20.36
CA GLU A 327 -12.96 2.87 19.26
C GLU A 327 -11.99 2.53 18.15
N PRO A 328 -12.33 2.83 16.87
CA PRO A 328 -11.36 2.81 15.78
C PRO A 328 -10.32 3.91 15.99
N VAL A 329 -9.09 3.73 15.49
CA VAL A 329 -8.12 4.81 15.50
C VAL A 329 -8.37 5.73 14.31
N VAL A 330 -8.51 7.02 14.59
CA VAL A 330 -8.73 8.05 13.56
C VAL A 330 -7.36 8.61 13.14
N ILE A 331 -7.05 8.49 11.85
CA ILE A 331 -5.77 8.91 11.28
C ILE A 331 -6.04 9.89 10.14
N PRO A 332 -6.06 11.21 10.41
CA PRO A 332 -6.11 12.22 9.36
C PRO A 332 -4.85 12.13 8.50
N VAL A 333 -5.01 12.24 7.18
CA VAL A 333 -3.90 12.17 6.23
C VAL A 333 -4.01 13.26 5.18
N VAL A 334 -2.84 13.68 4.68
CA VAL A 334 -2.71 14.62 3.57
C VAL A 334 -1.81 14.01 2.52
N ILE A 335 -2.17 14.16 1.24
CA ILE A 335 -1.33 13.71 0.13
C ILE A 335 -0.04 14.55 0.10
N SER A 336 1.09 13.86 0.17
CA SER A 336 2.39 14.47 0.41
C SER A 336 3.44 14.02 -0.60
N ASP A 337 4.64 14.60 -0.50
CA ASP A 337 5.79 14.15 -1.27
C ASP A 337 6.31 12.80 -0.76
N GLY A 338 6.88 12.01 -1.66
CA GLY A 338 7.56 10.76 -1.33
C GLY A 338 8.91 10.97 -0.64
N ALA A 339 9.69 9.88 -0.56
CA ALA A 339 10.99 9.85 0.11
C ALA A 339 11.95 10.91 -0.44
N ARG A 340 12.60 11.63 0.45
CA ARG A 340 13.55 12.70 0.14
C ARG A 340 14.50 12.96 1.30
N ARG A 341 15.63 13.59 0.99
CA ARG A 341 16.50 14.18 2.01
C ARG A 341 15.85 15.45 2.61
N ILE A 342 15.96 15.63 3.90
CA ILE A 342 15.50 16.79 4.67
C ILE A 342 16.68 17.55 5.27
#